data_c6e082b72a079b16073d069934bfb4c6
#
_entry.id   c6e082b72a079b16073d069934bfb4c6
#
_cell.length_a   1.000
_cell.length_b   1.000
_cell.length_c   1.000
_cell.angle_alpha   90.00
_cell.angle_beta   90.00
_cell.angle_gamma   90.00
#
_symmetry.space_group_name_H-M   'P 1'
#
loop_
_entity.id
_entity.type
_entity.pdbx_description
1 polymer ?
#
loop_
_entity_poly.entity_id
_entity_poly.type
_entity_poly.pdbx_seq_one_letter_code
_entity_poly.pdbx_strand_id
1 'polypeptide(L)' 'MRYGFGIDVGGTTVKLAFFFDTGFMLDKWEIPTNTENNGTQILPDIADSVKNYLNKNDIAS' A
#
# COMPACT_ATOMS: atom_id res chain seq x y z
N MET A 1 -1.73 2.28 19.21
CA MET A 1 -0.79 2.87 18.25
C MET A 1 -1.53 3.15 16.96
N ARG A 2 -1.39 4.36 16.46
CA ARG A 2 -2.02 4.74 15.20
C ARG A 2 -1.01 4.65 14.07
N TYR A 3 -1.51 4.28 12.92
CA TYR A 3 -0.69 4.21 11.71
C TYR A 3 -1.54 4.57 10.49
N GLY A 4 -0.87 4.83 9.39
CA GLY A 4 -1.55 5.09 8.13
C GLY A 4 -0.68 4.70 6.96
N PHE A 5 -1.29 4.66 5.80
CA PHE A 5 -0.61 4.37 4.55
C PHE A 5 -0.72 5.55 3.61
N GLY A 6 0.38 5.89 2.96
CA GLY A 6 0.38 6.79 1.84
C GLY A 6 0.41 5.97 0.56
N ILE A 7 -0.44 6.32 -0.39
CA ILE A 7 -0.55 5.58 -1.65
C ILE A 7 -0.49 6.56 -2.80
N ASP A 8 0.47 6.34 -3.71
CA ASP A 8 0.65 7.15 -4.90
C ASP A 8 0.51 6.23 -6.12
N VAL A 9 -0.56 6.42 -6.87
CA VAL A 9 -0.86 5.59 -8.05
C VAL A 9 -0.27 6.27 -9.29
N GLY A 10 0.75 5.64 -9.83
CA GLY A 10 1.36 6.09 -11.08
C GLY A 10 0.91 5.24 -12.27
N GLY A 11 1.34 5.63 -13.47
CA GLY A 11 0.98 4.91 -14.69
C GLY A 11 1.63 3.54 -14.81
N THR A 12 2.78 3.33 -14.16
CA THR A 12 3.53 2.07 -14.24
C THR A 12 3.67 1.38 -12.90
N THR A 13 3.68 2.13 -11.80
CA THR A 13 3.83 1.57 -10.46
C THR A 13 2.92 2.29 -9.47
N VAL A 14 2.52 1.56 -8.44
CA VAL A 14 1.84 2.11 -7.26
C VAL A 14 2.85 2.12 -6.13
N LYS A 15 3.09 3.28 -5.55
CA LYS A 15 4.01 3.44 -4.42
C LYS A 15 3.21 3.48 -3.13
N LEU A 16 3.65 2.69 -2.16
CA LEU A 16 2.99 2.62 -0.86
C LEU A 16 4.01 2.95 0.23
N ALA A 17 3.53 3.61 1.29
CA ALA A 17 4.37 3.93 2.44
C ALA A 17 3.57 3.70 3.71
N PHE A 18 4.26 3.25 4.76
CA PHE A 18 3.68 3.00 6.07
C PHE A 18 4.22 4.03 7.05
N PHE A 19 3.30 4.73 7.71
CA PHE A 19 3.63 5.80 8.65
C PHE A 19 3.02 5.54 10.02
N PHE A 20 3.71 5.99 11.06
CA PHE A 20 3.08 6.20 12.35
C PHE A 20 2.34 7.54 12.39
N ASP A 21 1.49 7.71 13.41
CA ASP A 21 0.71 8.94 13.61
C ASP A 21 1.59 10.18 13.85
N THR A 22 2.85 9.99 14.19
CA THR A 22 3.83 11.07 14.33
C THR A 22 4.36 11.57 12.99
N GLY A 23 3.97 10.92 11.88
CA GLY A 23 4.49 11.24 10.56
C GLY A 23 5.80 10.54 10.23
N PHE A 24 6.30 9.70 11.12
CA PHE A 24 7.54 8.98 10.89
C PHE A 24 7.29 7.82 9.91
N MET A 25 7.97 7.85 8.77
CA MET A 25 7.85 6.80 7.75
C MET A 25 8.70 5.60 8.16
N LEU A 26 8.06 4.45 8.34
CA LEU A 26 8.73 3.22 8.75
C LEU A 26 9.18 2.39 7.57
N ASP A 27 8.39 2.39 6.50
CA ASP A 27 8.66 1.52 5.37
C ASP A 27 8.00 2.07 4.12
N LYS A 28 8.52 1.68 2.97
CA LYS A 28 7.90 1.99 1.69
C LYS A 28 8.20 0.87 0.71
N TRP A 29 7.29 0.63 -0.19
CA TRP A 29 7.46 -0.36 -1.26
C TRP A 29 6.61 0.04 -2.45
N GLU A 30 6.74 -0.70 -3.53
CA GLU A 30 5.96 -0.44 -4.71
C GLU A 30 5.51 -1.74 -5.36
N ILE A 31 4.39 -1.66 -6.07
CA ILE A 31 3.84 -2.77 -6.83
C ILE A 31 3.56 -2.28 -8.26
N PRO A 32 3.53 -3.20 -9.24
CA PRO A 32 3.18 -2.81 -10.60
C PRO A 32 1.74 -2.33 -10.67
N THR A 33 1.49 -1.32 -11.52
CA THR A 33 0.14 -0.88 -11.80
C THR A 33 -0.47 -1.79 -12.87
N ASN A 34 -1.52 -2.53 -12.51
CA ASN A 34 -2.22 -3.37 -13.45
C ASN A 34 -3.33 -2.57 -14.11
N THR A 35 -3.13 -2.18 -15.37
CA THR A 35 -4.08 -1.35 -16.11
C THR A 35 -5.06 -2.17 -16.96
N GLU A 36 -4.99 -3.49 -16.91
CA GLU A 36 -5.92 -4.35 -17.63
C GLU A 36 -7.36 -4.15 -17.13
N ASN A 37 -8.32 -4.40 -18.00
CA ASN A 37 -9.74 -4.29 -17.66
C ASN A 37 -10.09 -2.92 -17.10
N ASN A 38 -9.58 -1.86 -17.71
CA ASN A 38 -9.82 -0.46 -17.30
C ASN A 38 -9.36 -0.18 -15.88
N GLY A 39 -8.32 -0.88 -15.44
CA GLY A 39 -7.74 -0.64 -14.11
C GLY A 39 -8.57 -1.21 -12.94
N THR A 40 -9.48 -2.12 -13.21
CA THR A 40 -10.34 -2.68 -12.15
C THR A 40 -9.56 -3.47 -11.10
N GLN A 41 -8.33 -3.87 -11.41
CA GLN A 41 -7.49 -4.64 -10.50
C GLN A 41 -6.62 -3.75 -9.59
N ILE A 42 -6.55 -2.45 -9.85
CA ILE A 42 -5.65 -1.56 -9.12
C ILE A 42 -6.01 -1.50 -7.63
N LEU A 43 -7.26 -1.23 -7.31
CA LEU A 43 -7.68 -1.14 -5.90
C LEU A 43 -7.59 -2.47 -5.17
N PRO A 44 -8.02 -3.62 -5.75
CA PRO A 44 -7.80 -4.91 -5.11
C PRO A 44 -6.32 -5.23 -4.86
N ASP A 45 -5.43 -4.90 -5.80
CA ASP A 45 -4.00 -5.13 -5.63
C ASP A 45 -3.43 -4.29 -4.49
N ILE A 46 -3.85 -3.04 -4.38
CA ILE A 46 -3.44 -2.17 -3.28
C ILE A 46 -3.92 -2.74 -1.94
N ALA A 47 -5.19 -3.16 -1.87
CA ALA A 47 -5.76 -3.72 -0.66
C ALA A 47 -5.02 -5.00 -0.23
N ASP A 48 -4.71 -5.87 -1.17
CA ASP A 48 -3.95 -7.09 -0.89
C ASP A 48 -2.55 -6.77 -0.40
N SER A 49 -1.89 -5.79 -1.02
CA SER A 49 -0.54 -5.40 -0.63
C SER A 49 -0.51 -4.86 0.80
N VAL A 50 -1.46 -4.00 1.16
CA VAL A 50 -1.59 -3.46 2.52
C VAL A 50 -1.86 -4.57 3.52
N LYS A 51 -2.79 -5.46 3.19
CA LYS A 51 -3.17 -6.57 4.06
C LYS A 51 -1.97 -7.51 4.30
N ASN A 52 -1.23 -7.83 3.25
CA ASN A 52 -0.04 -8.67 3.35
C ASN A 52 1.03 -8.01 4.22
N TYR A 53 1.21 -6.69 4.08
CA TYR A 53 2.15 -5.96 4.92
C TYR A 53 1.78 -6.04 6.39
N LEU A 54 0.50 -5.84 6.72
CA LEU A 54 0.03 -5.92 8.10
C LEU A 54 0.22 -7.32 8.67
N ASN A 55 -0.10 -8.35 7.90
CA ASN A 55 0.07 -9.74 8.34
C ASN A 55 1.53 -10.10 8.53
N LYS A 56 2.39 -9.70 7.60
CA LYS A 56 3.83 -10.00 7.66
C LYS A 56 4.48 -9.38 8.88
N ASN A 57 4.03 -8.21 9.28
CA ASN A 57 4.60 -7.47 10.41
C ASN A 57 3.80 -7.66 11.70
N ASP A 58 2.81 -8.55 11.69
CA ASP A 58 1.97 -8.88 12.85
C ASP A 58 1.30 -7.65 13.45
N ILE A 59 0.78 -6.79 12.59
CA ILE A 59 0.11 -5.57 12.99
C ILE A 59 -1.39 -5.81 12.94
N ALA A 60 -2.09 -5.51 14.04
CA ALA A 60 -3.54 -5.60 14.08
C ALA A 60 -4.17 -4.49 13.25
N SER A 61 -5.09 -4.86 12.38
CA SER A 61 -5.79 -3.90 11.53
C SER A 61 -7.01 -3.28 12.23
#